data_9fff4bf99e4a12f59e4ae7f03efb1d27
#
_entry.id   9fff4bf99e4a12f59e4ae7f03efb1d27
#
_cell.length_a   1.000
_cell.length_b   1.000
_cell.length_c   1.000
_cell.angle_alpha   90.00
_cell.angle_beta   90.00
_cell.angle_gamma   90.00
#
_symmetry.space_group_name_H-M   'P 1'
#
loop_
_entity.id
_entity.type
_entity.pdbx_description
1 polymer ?
#
loop_
_entity_poly.entity_id
_entity_poly.type
_entity_poly.pdbx_seq_one_letter_code
_entity_poly.pdbx_strand_id
1 'polypeptide(L)'
;IVRHSQGGNFNTAAFDAGAAYQLAVRWKISGDEDYAKAAVKILNGWAKTCKGVNYKTWPDDSHRLLAAGFIGYQFAAPAELMRDYEGWKTEDFEVFKKWIDKTFYPICDDFLDNHFNSSAISGWMSWDLPAMLTILSIGVLNDDDAKIKQALEFFYHGKGMGCIEWSVKG
;
A
#
# COMPACT_ATOMS: atom_id res chain seq x y z
N ILE A 1 -8.31 8.58 -2.63
CA ILE A 1 -9.09 7.37 -2.32
C ILE A 1 -10.01 7.72 -1.15
N VAL A 2 -11.29 7.41 -1.26
CA VAL A 2 -12.31 7.69 -0.25
C VAL A 2 -13.02 6.40 0.13
N ARG A 3 -13.00 6.05 1.42
CA ARG A 3 -13.66 4.87 1.97
C ARG A 3 -14.95 5.26 2.70
N HIS A 4 -15.97 4.42 2.63
CA HIS A 4 -17.25 4.54 3.38
C HIS A 4 -18.10 5.80 3.17
N SER A 5 -17.97 6.49 2.04
CA SER A 5 -18.93 7.51 1.67
C SER A 5 -19.79 7.04 0.49
N GLN A 6 -21.00 7.56 0.36
CA GLN A 6 -21.74 7.45 -0.91
C GLN A 6 -20.85 8.07 -2.00
N GLY A 7 -20.52 7.28 -3.04
CA GLY A 7 -19.57 7.67 -4.07
C GLY A 7 -18.08 7.49 -3.72
N GLY A 8 -17.75 6.77 -2.64
CA GLY A 8 -16.37 6.40 -2.34
C GLY A 8 -15.77 5.46 -3.38
N ASN A 9 -14.49 5.62 -3.67
CA ASN A 9 -13.76 4.82 -4.68
C ASN A 9 -12.74 3.84 -4.08
N PHE A 10 -12.88 3.46 -2.81
CA PHE A 10 -12.01 2.49 -2.16
C PHE A 10 -12.04 1.13 -2.86
N ASN A 11 -13.24 0.61 -3.15
CA ASN A 11 -13.39 -0.66 -3.85
C ASN A 11 -12.83 -0.59 -5.27
N THR A 12 -13.02 0.52 -5.97
CA THR A 12 -12.40 0.74 -7.29
C THR A 12 -10.89 0.66 -7.20
N ALA A 13 -10.28 1.32 -6.20
CA ALA A 13 -8.84 1.25 -6.00
C ALA A 13 -8.36 -0.19 -5.73
N ALA A 14 -9.07 -0.94 -4.89
CA ALA A 14 -8.73 -2.34 -4.59
C ALA A 14 -8.87 -3.24 -5.83
N PHE A 15 -9.96 -3.09 -6.61
CA PHE A 15 -10.17 -3.86 -7.84
C PHE A 15 -9.13 -3.52 -8.91
N ASP A 16 -8.82 -2.26 -9.11
CA ASP A 16 -7.81 -1.82 -10.08
C ASP A 16 -6.41 -2.29 -9.69
N ALA A 17 -6.05 -2.22 -8.41
CA ALA A 17 -4.77 -2.74 -7.92
C ALA A 17 -4.68 -4.27 -8.11
N GLY A 18 -5.77 -4.99 -7.77
CA GLY A 18 -5.88 -6.43 -8.01
C GLY A 18 -5.81 -6.80 -9.50
N ALA A 19 -6.46 -6.04 -10.36
CA ALA A 19 -6.38 -6.22 -11.81
C ALA A 19 -4.95 -5.98 -12.33
N ALA A 20 -4.30 -4.91 -11.88
CA ALA A 20 -2.90 -4.63 -12.24
C ALA A 20 -1.97 -5.78 -11.82
N TYR A 21 -2.17 -6.34 -10.60
CA TYR A 21 -1.41 -7.48 -10.13
C TYR A 21 -1.61 -8.72 -11.00
N GLN A 22 -2.86 -9.08 -11.30
CA GLN A 22 -3.17 -10.22 -12.17
C GLN A 22 -2.57 -10.06 -13.57
N LEU A 23 -2.65 -8.86 -14.14
CA LEU A 23 -2.06 -8.54 -15.44
C LEU A 23 -0.53 -8.63 -15.41
N ALA A 24 0.11 -8.11 -14.37
CA ALA A 24 1.55 -8.21 -14.19
C ALA A 24 2.02 -9.67 -14.09
N VAL A 25 1.31 -10.50 -13.30
CA VAL A 25 1.60 -11.94 -13.20
C VAL A 25 1.41 -12.64 -14.53
N ARG A 26 0.33 -12.35 -15.26
CA ARG A 26 0.10 -12.95 -16.60
C ARG A 26 1.21 -12.58 -17.58
N TRP A 27 1.64 -11.32 -17.58
CA TRP A 27 2.79 -10.91 -18.39
C TRP A 27 4.05 -11.69 -18.03
N LYS A 28 4.40 -11.79 -16.75
CA LYS A 28 5.59 -12.54 -16.29
C LYS A 28 5.57 -14.02 -16.75
N ILE A 29 4.39 -14.62 -16.85
CA ILE A 29 4.24 -16.03 -17.26
C ILE A 29 4.21 -16.17 -18.78
N SER A 30 3.50 -15.30 -19.50
CA SER A 30 3.24 -15.46 -20.92
C SER A 30 4.20 -14.70 -21.83
N GLY A 31 4.84 -13.63 -21.32
CA GLY A 31 5.60 -12.68 -22.12
C GLY A 31 4.73 -11.77 -22.99
N ASP A 32 3.40 -11.87 -22.91
CA ASP A 32 2.49 -11.07 -23.73
C ASP A 32 2.43 -9.64 -23.22
N GLU A 33 2.95 -8.72 -24.04
CA GLU A 33 3.05 -7.31 -23.71
C GLU A 33 1.71 -6.58 -23.53
N ASP A 34 0.63 -7.09 -24.06
CA ASP A 34 -0.68 -6.43 -23.89
C ASP A 34 -1.12 -6.48 -22.43
N TYR A 35 -0.76 -7.53 -21.68
CA TYR A 35 -0.94 -7.57 -20.23
C TYR A 35 -0.07 -6.54 -19.51
N ALA A 36 1.20 -6.41 -19.90
CA ALA A 36 2.10 -5.42 -19.32
C ALA A 36 1.61 -3.99 -19.56
N LYS A 37 1.24 -3.66 -20.79
CA LYS A 37 0.69 -2.34 -21.16
C LYS A 37 -0.57 -2.01 -20.37
N ALA A 38 -1.46 -2.99 -20.19
CA ALA A 38 -2.68 -2.81 -19.41
C ALA A 38 -2.38 -2.58 -17.91
N ALA A 39 -1.45 -3.33 -17.32
CA ALA A 39 -1.02 -3.13 -15.93
C ALA A 39 -0.44 -1.73 -15.72
N VAL A 40 0.51 -1.32 -16.55
CA VAL A 40 1.15 0.01 -16.48
C VAL A 40 0.13 1.14 -16.68
N LYS A 41 -0.85 0.95 -17.57
CA LYS A 41 -1.92 1.94 -17.77
C LYS A 41 -2.72 2.18 -16.50
N ILE A 42 -3.07 1.12 -15.75
CA ILE A 42 -3.79 1.22 -14.47
C ILE A 42 -2.92 1.95 -13.45
N LEU A 43 -1.67 1.51 -13.27
CA LEU A 43 -0.74 2.07 -12.28
C LEU A 43 -0.48 3.57 -12.53
N ASN A 44 -0.16 3.93 -13.76
CA ASN A 44 0.04 5.33 -14.15
C ASN A 44 -1.23 6.17 -14.00
N GLY A 45 -2.39 5.59 -14.29
CA GLY A 45 -3.69 6.27 -14.12
C GLY A 45 -3.90 6.71 -12.67
N TRP A 46 -3.65 5.83 -11.73
CA TRP A 46 -3.76 6.13 -10.29
C TRP A 46 -2.70 7.13 -9.82
N ALA A 47 -1.44 6.97 -10.21
CA ALA A 47 -0.37 7.90 -9.85
C ALA A 47 -0.63 9.33 -10.33
N LYS A 48 -1.22 9.49 -11.52
CA LYS A 48 -1.53 10.80 -12.11
C LYS A 48 -2.78 11.46 -11.49
N THR A 49 -3.78 10.68 -11.09
CA THR A 49 -5.09 11.21 -10.68
C THR A 49 -5.35 11.20 -9.18
N CYS A 50 -4.80 10.24 -8.46
CA CYS A 50 -5.02 10.12 -7.02
C CYS A 50 -4.20 11.15 -6.24
N LYS A 51 -4.89 12.05 -5.53
CA LYS A 51 -4.26 13.13 -4.74
C LYS A 51 -4.05 12.77 -3.27
N GLY A 52 -4.50 11.61 -2.83
CA GLY A 52 -4.35 11.18 -1.44
C GLY A 52 -5.42 10.19 -1.01
N VAL A 53 -5.36 9.81 0.26
CA VAL A 53 -6.37 9.00 0.93
C VAL A 53 -7.14 9.92 1.85
N ASN A 54 -8.43 10.08 1.60
CA ASN A 54 -9.30 11.00 2.32
C ASN A 54 -10.49 10.29 2.96
N TYR A 55 -10.98 10.88 4.02
CA TYR A 55 -12.19 10.45 4.68
C TYR A 55 -13.13 11.65 4.92
N LYS A 56 -14.36 11.59 4.43
CA LYS A 56 -15.24 12.77 4.43
C LYS A 56 -16.40 12.71 5.45
N THR A 57 -16.68 11.57 6.08
CA THR A 57 -17.97 11.39 6.74
C THR A 57 -17.95 10.74 8.13
N TRP A 58 -16.79 10.45 8.68
CA TRP A 58 -16.67 9.86 10.01
C TRP A 58 -16.00 10.84 10.98
N PRO A 59 -16.37 10.83 12.26
CA PRO A 59 -15.83 11.79 13.21
C PRO A 59 -14.34 11.61 13.52
N ASP A 60 -13.75 10.48 13.12
CA ASP A 60 -12.32 10.21 13.25
C ASP A 60 -11.67 9.78 11.93
N ASP A 61 -10.38 9.97 11.81
CA ASP A 61 -9.57 9.67 10.61
C ASP A 61 -9.19 8.17 10.51
N SER A 62 -9.70 7.32 11.41
CA SER A 62 -9.28 5.93 11.55
C SER A 62 -9.38 5.11 10.25
N HIS A 63 -10.48 5.26 9.54
CA HIS A 63 -10.69 4.55 8.28
C HIS A 63 -9.76 5.00 7.14
N ARG A 64 -9.20 6.20 7.19
CA ARG A 64 -8.18 6.67 6.26
C ARG A 64 -6.91 5.83 6.41
N LEU A 65 -6.50 5.53 7.62
CA LEU A 65 -5.31 4.75 7.92
C LEU A 65 -5.48 3.30 7.47
N LEU A 66 -6.62 2.71 7.80
CA LEU A 66 -6.94 1.37 7.35
C LEU A 66 -6.99 1.28 5.81
N ALA A 67 -7.56 2.30 5.15
CA ALA A 67 -7.58 2.36 3.70
C ALA A 67 -6.16 2.49 3.11
N ALA A 68 -5.29 3.31 3.72
CA ALA A 68 -3.92 3.45 3.28
C ALA A 68 -3.15 2.13 3.42
N GLY A 69 -3.26 1.46 4.56
CA GLY A 69 -2.64 0.17 4.81
C GLY A 69 -3.10 -0.89 3.82
N PHE A 70 -4.40 -1.02 3.57
CA PHE A 70 -4.90 -2.04 2.65
C PHE A 70 -4.61 -1.77 1.17
N ILE A 71 -4.58 -0.52 0.74
CA ILE A 71 -4.42 -0.18 -0.68
C ILE A 71 -2.94 0.00 -1.06
N GLY A 72 -2.11 0.49 -0.15
CA GLY A 72 -0.73 0.81 -0.46
C GLY A 72 0.06 -0.38 -1.00
N TYR A 73 0.10 -1.49 -0.27
CA TYR A 73 0.82 -2.68 -0.72
C TYR A 73 0.22 -3.31 -1.98
N GLN A 74 -1.11 -3.20 -2.17
CA GLN A 74 -1.77 -3.74 -3.35
C GLN A 74 -1.35 -3.01 -4.63
N PHE A 75 -1.00 -1.73 -4.56
CA PHE A 75 -0.41 -1.00 -5.68
C PHE A 75 1.11 -1.21 -5.79
N ALA A 76 1.83 -1.35 -4.68
CA ALA A 76 3.27 -1.57 -4.69
C ALA A 76 3.64 -2.91 -5.32
N ALA A 77 2.93 -3.99 -4.99
CA ALA A 77 3.23 -5.32 -5.47
C ALA A 77 3.19 -5.47 -7.01
N PRO A 78 2.12 -5.05 -7.72
CA PRO A 78 2.15 -5.08 -9.19
C PRO A 78 3.21 -4.15 -9.78
N ALA A 79 3.50 -3.00 -9.17
CA ALA A 79 4.54 -2.11 -9.65
C ALA A 79 5.93 -2.76 -9.56
N GLU A 80 6.21 -3.48 -8.48
CA GLU A 80 7.45 -4.25 -8.34
C GLU A 80 7.56 -5.37 -9.39
N LEU A 81 6.48 -6.10 -9.66
CA LEU A 81 6.45 -7.09 -10.73
C LEU A 81 6.73 -6.47 -12.12
N MET A 82 6.37 -5.21 -12.31
CA MET A 82 6.56 -4.48 -13.57
C MET A 82 7.88 -3.72 -13.65
N ARG A 83 8.74 -3.78 -12.62
CA ARG A 83 10.03 -3.04 -12.55
C ARG A 83 10.89 -3.22 -13.79
N ASP A 84 10.99 -4.45 -14.31
CA ASP A 84 11.85 -4.79 -15.44
C ASP A 84 11.14 -4.68 -16.81
N TYR A 85 9.93 -4.16 -16.84
CA TYR A 85 9.22 -4.01 -18.11
C TYR A 85 9.71 -2.78 -18.86
N GLU A 86 10.46 -2.98 -19.94
CA GLU A 86 11.05 -1.89 -20.74
C GLU A 86 10.01 -0.91 -21.33
N GLY A 87 8.77 -1.36 -21.51
CA GLY A 87 7.66 -0.50 -21.97
C GLY A 87 7.12 0.46 -20.90
N TRP A 88 7.52 0.33 -19.64
CA TRP A 88 7.22 1.33 -18.62
C TRP A 88 8.31 2.39 -18.60
N LYS A 89 7.99 3.58 -19.11
CA LYS A 89 8.96 4.68 -19.17
C LYS A 89 9.50 4.99 -17.78
N THR A 90 10.81 5.13 -17.69
CA THR A 90 11.51 5.41 -16.42
C THR A 90 10.91 6.60 -15.68
N GLU A 91 10.56 7.68 -16.40
CA GLU A 91 9.98 8.88 -15.81
C GLU A 91 8.61 8.60 -15.19
N ASP A 92 7.76 7.79 -15.86
CA ASP A 92 6.45 7.42 -15.34
C ASP A 92 6.57 6.47 -14.12
N PHE A 93 7.54 5.56 -14.12
CA PHE A 93 7.84 4.69 -12.98
C PHE A 93 8.32 5.50 -11.76
N GLU A 94 9.22 6.46 -11.96
CA GLU A 94 9.66 7.35 -10.89
C GLU A 94 8.52 8.25 -10.34
N VAL A 95 7.61 8.69 -11.20
CA VAL A 95 6.38 9.39 -10.76
C VAL A 95 5.52 8.48 -9.90
N PHE A 96 5.36 7.21 -10.29
CA PHE A 96 4.61 6.23 -9.52
C PHE A 96 5.26 5.96 -8.16
N LYS A 97 6.57 5.73 -8.09
CA LYS A 97 7.33 5.53 -6.86
C LYS A 97 7.15 6.69 -5.87
N LYS A 98 7.27 7.91 -6.36
CA LYS A 98 7.05 9.12 -5.55
C LYS A 98 5.60 9.26 -5.08
N TRP A 99 4.64 8.93 -5.94
CA TRP A 99 3.22 8.99 -5.60
C TRP A 99 2.87 8.02 -4.48
N ILE A 100 3.29 6.76 -4.58
CA ILE A 100 2.96 5.74 -3.59
C ILE A 100 3.61 6.06 -2.23
N ASP A 101 4.86 6.49 -2.25
CA ASP A 101 5.58 6.90 -1.06
C ASP A 101 4.89 8.09 -0.37
N LYS A 102 4.64 9.17 -1.10
CA LYS A 102 4.01 10.38 -0.55
C LYS A 102 2.58 10.15 -0.08
N THR A 103 1.84 9.24 -0.71
CA THR A 103 0.40 9.06 -0.47
C THR A 103 0.11 8.11 0.69
N PHE A 104 0.89 7.04 0.83
CA PHE A 104 0.57 5.96 1.75
C PHE A 104 1.54 5.87 2.93
N TYR A 105 2.85 6.04 2.70
CA TYR A 105 3.85 5.88 3.74
C TYR A 105 3.59 6.76 4.97
N PRO A 106 3.39 8.09 4.87
CA PRO A 106 3.22 8.92 6.06
C PRO A 106 1.98 8.57 6.89
N ILE A 107 0.95 8.02 6.25
CA ILE A 107 -0.27 7.60 6.93
C ILE A 107 -0.02 6.30 7.71
N CYS A 108 0.67 5.33 7.09
CA CYS A 108 0.99 4.07 7.73
C CYS A 108 2.00 4.24 8.86
N ASP A 109 2.99 5.10 8.65
CA ASP A 109 4.02 5.45 9.63
C ASP A 109 3.41 6.08 10.90
N ASP A 110 2.63 7.14 10.73
CA ASP A 110 1.90 7.78 11.84
C ASP A 110 0.98 6.81 12.58
N PHE A 111 0.34 5.89 11.85
CA PHE A 111 -0.49 4.88 12.48
C PHE A 111 0.32 3.91 13.35
N LEU A 112 1.43 3.38 12.87
CA LEU A 112 2.25 2.43 13.64
C LEU A 112 2.87 3.10 14.87
N ASP A 113 3.15 4.40 14.81
CA ASP A 113 3.69 5.16 15.94
C ASP A 113 2.64 5.48 17.00
N ASN A 114 1.47 5.93 16.60
CA ASN A 114 0.49 6.58 17.47
C ASN A 114 -0.79 5.79 17.71
N HIS A 115 -1.18 4.87 16.83
CA HIS A 115 -2.40 4.04 16.92
C HIS A 115 -3.64 4.83 17.35
N PHE A 116 -3.77 6.09 16.95
CA PHE A 116 -4.81 7.03 17.42
C PHE A 116 -4.91 7.21 18.93
N ASN A 117 -3.83 7.01 19.65
CA ASN A 117 -3.85 6.96 21.12
C ASN A 117 -4.80 5.89 21.68
N SER A 118 -5.15 4.89 20.88
CA SER A 118 -5.96 3.75 21.33
C SER A 118 -5.09 2.72 22.07
N SER A 119 -5.71 1.87 22.89
CA SER A 119 -4.97 0.82 23.60
C SER A 119 -4.70 -0.40 22.72
N ALA A 120 -3.61 -1.11 22.98
CA ALA A 120 -3.20 -2.33 22.27
C ALA A 120 -4.30 -3.44 22.27
N ILE A 121 -5.19 -3.42 23.25
CA ILE A 121 -6.29 -4.39 23.41
C ILE A 121 -7.41 -4.16 22.39
N SER A 122 -7.48 -3.01 21.74
CA SER A 122 -8.60 -2.65 20.85
C SER A 122 -8.41 -3.11 19.39
N GLY A 123 -7.71 -4.21 19.16
CA GLY A 123 -7.73 -4.88 17.86
C GLY A 123 -6.76 -4.35 16.82
N TRP A 124 -5.63 -3.79 17.23
CA TRP A 124 -4.62 -3.26 16.30
C TRP A 124 -4.07 -4.26 15.30
N MET A 125 -3.99 -5.55 15.66
CA MET A 125 -3.36 -6.58 14.84
C MET A 125 -3.78 -6.53 13.36
N SER A 126 -5.09 -6.46 13.11
CA SER A 126 -5.62 -6.41 11.75
C SER A 126 -5.37 -5.07 11.03
N TRP A 127 -4.97 -4.03 11.75
CA TRP A 127 -4.65 -2.72 11.20
C TRP A 127 -3.14 -2.50 11.10
N ASP A 128 -2.36 -3.04 12.04
CA ASP A 128 -0.90 -2.98 12.03
C ASP A 128 -0.32 -3.72 10.83
N LEU A 129 -0.81 -4.94 10.59
CA LEU A 129 -0.27 -5.78 9.51
C LEU A 129 -0.35 -5.14 8.12
N PRO A 130 -1.49 -4.61 7.66
CA PRO A 130 -1.53 -3.95 6.36
C PRO A 130 -0.75 -2.63 6.32
N ALA A 131 -0.64 -1.88 7.41
CA ALA A 131 0.18 -0.67 7.47
C ALA A 131 1.66 -1.03 7.34
N MET A 132 2.13 -1.99 8.13
CA MET A 132 3.50 -2.51 8.07
C MET A 132 3.83 -3.11 6.70
N LEU A 133 2.92 -3.91 6.12
CA LEU A 133 3.10 -4.49 4.80
C LEU A 133 3.20 -3.41 3.71
N THR A 134 2.44 -2.33 3.84
CA THR A 134 2.55 -1.18 2.94
C THR A 134 3.90 -0.49 3.06
N ILE A 135 4.41 -0.24 4.28
CA ILE A 135 5.75 0.34 4.48
C ILE A 135 6.83 -0.57 3.87
N LEU A 136 6.76 -1.88 4.14
CA LEU A 136 7.69 -2.86 3.58
C LEU A 136 7.67 -2.84 2.05
N SER A 137 6.47 -2.90 1.46
CA SER A 137 6.31 -2.95 -0.01
C SER A 137 6.78 -1.67 -0.69
N ILE A 138 6.57 -0.50 -0.07
CA ILE A 138 7.10 0.77 -0.55
C ILE A 138 8.63 0.79 -0.42
N GLY A 139 9.17 0.28 0.69
CA GLY A 139 10.61 0.15 0.89
C GLY A 139 11.27 -0.68 -0.21
N VAL A 140 10.71 -1.85 -0.51
CA VAL A 140 11.20 -2.72 -1.60
C VAL A 140 11.12 -2.02 -2.95
N LEU A 141 9.95 -1.45 -3.29
CA LEU A 141 9.74 -0.77 -4.57
C LEU A 141 10.69 0.43 -4.78
N ASN A 142 11.03 1.14 -3.72
CA ASN A 142 11.87 2.34 -3.77
C ASN A 142 13.36 2.07 -3.51
N ASP A 143 13.74 0.81 -3.25
CA ASP A 143 15.09 0.43 -2.81
C ASP A 143 15.50 1.20 -1.54
N ASP A 144 14.54 1.37 -0.59
CA ASP A 144 14.70 2.13 0.66
C ASP A 144 14.89 1.18 1.85
N ASP A 145 16.14 0.88 2.15
CA ASP A 145 16.52 -0.01 3.26
C ASP A 145 16.02 0.49 4.62
N ALA A 146 15.84 1.79 4.81
CA ALA A 146 15.34 2.34 6.07
C ALA A 146 13.89 1.94 6.31
N LYS A 147 13.03 2.03 5.29
CA LYS A 147 11.64 1.58 5.37
C LYS A 147 11.51 0.06 5.51
N ILE A 148 12.35 -0.69 4.80
CA ILE A 148 12.42 -2.15 4.95
C ILE A 148 12.76 -2.51 6.40
N LYS A 149 13.81 -1.90 6.94
CA LYS A 149 14.23 -2.10 8.33
C LYS A 149 13.14 -1.70 9.32
N GLN A 150 12.51 -0.55 9.14
CA GLN A 150 11.40 -0.07 9.98
C GLN A 150 10.27 -1.10 10.04
N ALA A 151 9.82 -1.61 8.88
CA ALA A 151 8.75 -2.59 8.83
C ALA A 151 9.12 -3.92 9.51
N LEU A 152 10.36 -4.40 9.32
CA LEU A 152 10.85 -5.62 9.95
C LEU A 152 11.02 -5.45 11.47
N GLU A 153 11.57 -4.32 11.93
CA GLU A 153 11.66 -4.02 13.35
C GLU A 153 10.28 -3.98 14.02
N PHE A 154 9.29 -3.37 13.35
CA PHE A 154 7.93 -3.38 13.87
C PHE A 154 7.34 -4.79 13.88
N PHE A 155 7.57 -5.60 12.85
CA PHE A 155 7.09 -6.98 12.79
C PHE A 155 7.65 -7.84 13.92
N TYR A 156 8.93 -7.70 14.26
CA TYR A 156 9.54 -8.51 15.31
C TYR A 156 9.35 -7.91 16.70
N HIS A 157 9.45 -6.59 16.85
CA HIS A 157 9.62 -5.92 18.15
C HIS A 157 8.64 -4.74 18.35
N GLY A 158 7.67 -4.56 17.46
CA GLY A 158 6.71 -3.45 17.53
C GLY A 158 5.84 -3.49 18.79
N LYS A 159 5.20 -2.38 19.06
CA LYS A 159 4.26 -2.27 20.17
C LYS A 159 2.92 -2.89 19.80
N GLY A 160 2.37 -3.73 20.66
CA GLY A 160 1.01 -4.24 20.51
C GLY A 160 0.89 -5.51 19.68
N MET A 161 -0.34 -5.84 19.32
CA MET A 161 -0.71 -7.14 18.74
C MET A 161 -0.27 -7.35 17.30
N GLY A 162 0.24 -6.31 16.63
CA GLY A 162 0.73 -6.40 15.26
C GLY A 162 2.11 -7.07 15.13
N CYS A 163 2.90 -7.09 16.19
CA CYS A 163 4.19 -7.76 16.14
C CYS A 163 4.06 -9.26 16.43
N ILE A 164 5.02 -10.04 15.91
CA ILE A 164 4.99 -11.50 16.02
C ILE A 164 5.09 -12.00 17.47
N GLU A 165 5.81 -11.30 18.32
CA GLU A 165 5.95 -11.69 19.73
C GLU A 165 4.63 -11.67 20.47
N TRP A 166 3.77 -10.68 20.21
CA TRP A 166 2.44 -10.59 20.80
C TRP A 166 1.44 -11.54 20.14
N SER A 167 1.55 -11.72 18.82
CA SER A 167 0.61 -12.57 18.07
C SER A 167 0.79 -14.07 18.33
N VAL A 168 2.01 -14.51 18.65
CA VAL A 168 2.35 -15.94 18.80
C VAL A 168 2.51 -16.35 20.24
N LYS A 169 2.93 -15.45 21.13
CA LYS A 169 3.12 -15.76 22.56
C LYS A 169 1.88 -15.52 23.42
N GLY A 170 0.83 -14.88 22.88
CA GLY A 170 -0.50 -14.51 23.36
C GLY A 170 -0.87 -14.82 24.77
#